data_82c5a90093b409bc44cd0d271a7e0bf3
#
_entry.id   82c5a90093b409bc44cd0d271a7e0bf3
#
_cell.length_a   1.000
_cell.length_b   1.000
_cell.length_c   1.000
_cell.angle_alpha   90.00
_cell.angle_beta   90.00
_cell.angle_gamma   90.00
#
_symmetry.space_group_name_H-M   'P 1'
#
loop_
_entity.id
_entity.type
_entity.pdbx_description
1 polymer ?
#
loop_
_entity_poly.entity_id
_entity_poly.type
_entity_poly.pdbx_seq_one_letter_code
_entity_poly.pdbx_strand_id
1 'polypeptide(L)'
;MTSNIVFSEKKQKDMEWAKGIVSRIEADRREFVKYKDSRPITDIKHMIETSAELYGDNTAFYQKYKGDETFTAISYRQMIEKVNGLGTALIHYGLQGKRIAVIGENSSEWAISYLAVICGTGIVVPLDKELSKEELKHLVQRAEVSCVLCSSKYRSVFQGISAELDQSLMLVDFFAEKETEGVFSLSELIDEGKALLQKGERRFVEAEIDSDAMSVILFTSGTTGASKGVMLNHKNLAADLMVSPTVLKVNTWDIFFSVLPLHHTYECTC
;
A
#
# COMPACT_ATOMS: atom_id res chain seq x y z
N MET A 1 -26.65 -14.87 7.35
CA MET A 1 -27.33 -13.55 7.48
C MET A 1 -26.46 -12.54 6.75
N THR A 2 -26.84 -12.16 5.53
CA THR A 2 -26.14 -11.14 4.75
C THR A 2 -26.42 -9.79 5.41
N SER A 3 -25.43 -9.20 6.05
CA SER A 3 -25.48 -7.83 6.54
C SER A 3 -25.64 -6.92 5.32
N ASN A 4 -26.78 -6.22 5.21
CA ASN A 4 -26.95 -5.13 4.25
C ASN A 4 -26.04 -3.98 4.69
N ILE A 5 -24.83 -3.94 4.15
CA ILE A 5 -23.94 -2.79 4.30
C ILE A 5 -24.55 -1.66 3.48
N VAL A 6 -25.07 -0.63 4.15
CA VAL A 6 -25.54 0.59 3.49
C VAL A 6 -24.29 1.43 3.18
N PHE A 7 -23.89 1.44 1.93
CA PHE A 7 -22.80 2.30 1.47
C PHE A 7 -23.24 3.77 1.39
N SER A 8 -22.31 4.70 1.62
CA SER A 8 -22.52 6.12 1.33
C SER A 8 -22.88 6.35 -0.15
N GLU A 9 -23.56 7.47 -0.46
CA GLU A 9 -23.89 7.83 -1.86
C GLU A 9 -22.65 7.88 -2.75
N LYS A 10 -21.52 8.33 -2.23
CA LYS A 10 -20.25 8.35 -2.95
C LYS A 10 -19.76 6.95 -3.27
N LYS A 11 -19.78 6.04 -2.30
CA LYS A 11 -19.37 4.64 -2.49
C LYS A 11 -20.29 3.92 -3.47
N GLN A 12 -21.56 4.26 -3.50
CA GLN A 12 -22.51 3.75 -4.50
C GLN A 12 -22.14 4.20 -5.92
N LYS A 13 -21.82 5.50 -6.12
CA LYS A 13 -21.36 6.02 -7.42
C LYS A 13 -20.06 5.39 -7.88
N ASP A 14 -19.10 5.20 -6.96
CA ASP A 14 -17.83 4.54 -7.27
C ASP A 14 -18.05 3.06 -7.63
N MET A 15 -19.00 2.39 -6.98
CA MET A 15 -19.38 1.03 -7.35
C MET A 15 -20.05 0.96 -8.73
N GLU A 16 -20.90 1.91 -9.10
CA GLU A 16 -21.50 2.00 -10.43
C GLU A 16 -20.43 2.24 -11.50
N TRP A 17 -19.49 3.14 -11.23
CA TRP A 17 -18.35 3.36 -12.11
C TRP A 17 -17.51 2.09 -12.30
N ALA A 18 -17.18 1.38 -11.22
CA ALA A 18 -16.40 0.14 -11.28
C ALA A 18 -17.13 -0.95 -12.07
N LYS A 19 -18.45 -1.13 -11.84
CA LYS A 19 -19.29 -2.05 -12.63
C LYS A 19 -19.33 -1.66 -14.10
N GLY A 20 -19.36 -0.35 -14.40
CA GLY A 20 -19.30 0.16 -15.77
C GLY A 20 -18.00 -0.20 -16.50
N ILE A 21 -16.85 -0.20 -15.81
CA ILE A 21 -15.59 -0.67 -16.38
C ILE A 21 -15.64 -2.16 -16.68
N VAL A 22 -16.05 -2.98 -15.71
CA VAL A 22 -16.17 -4.44 -15.91
C VAL A 22 -17.10 -4.76 -17.07
N SER A 23 -18.27 -4.11 -17.17
CA SER A 23 -19.19 -4.30 -18.26
C SER A 23 -18.61 -3.93 -19.64
N ARG A 24 -17.79 -2.87 -19.73
CA ARG A 24 -17.08 -2.53 -20.97
C ARG A 24 -16.03 -3.57 -21.35
N ILE A 25 -15.29 -4.08 -20.39
CA ILE A 25 -14.32 -5.18 -20.60
C ILE A 25 -15.05 -6.40 -21.15
N GLU A 26 -16.18 -6.78 -20.55
CA GLU A 26 -16.99 -7.91 -20.97
C GLU A 26 -17.62 -7.72 -22.37
N ALA A 27 -18.00 -6.51 -22.73
CA ALA A 27 -18.56 -6.17 -24.02
C ALA A 27 -17.50 -6.05 -25.12
N ASP A 28 -16.25 -5.78 -24.75
CA ASP A 28 -15.14 -5.67 -25.71
C ASP A 28 -14.76 -7.06 -26.26
N ARG A 29 -15.08 -7.28 -27.51
CA ARG A 29 -14.81 -8.55 -28.23
C ARG A 29 -13.54 -8.54 -29.05
N ARG A 30 -12.65 -7.57 -28.83
CA ARG A 30 -11.37 -7.53 -29.54
C ARG A 30 -10.54 -8.77 -29.20
N GLU A 31 -9.77 -9.27 -30.14
CA GLU A 31 -9.02 -10.53 -30.03
C GLU A 31 -8.04 -10.59 -28.85
N PHE A 32 -7.57 -9.45 -28.36
CA PHE A 32 -6.62 -9.41 -27.25
C PHE A 32 -7.28 -9.54 -25.87
N VAL A 33 -8.60 -9.35 -25.74
CA VAL A 33 -9.30 -9.60 -24.47
C VAL A 33 -9.55 -11.09 -24.35
N LYS A 34 -8.69 -11.77 -23.62
CA LYS A 34 -8.64 -13.23 -23.54
C LYS A 34 -9.45 -13.79 -22.39
N TYR A 35 -9.42 -13.13 -21.24
CA TYR A 35 -10.10 -13.54 -20.01
C TYR A 35 -10.99 -12.40 -19.51
N LYS A 36 -12.08 -12.73 -18.82
CA LYS A 36 -13.08 -11.74 -18.39
C LYS A 36 -13.40 -11.81 -16.89
N ASP A 37 -12.57 -12.55 -16.15
CA ASP A 37 -12.78 -12.78 -14.72
C ASP A 37 -12.27 -11.59 -13.91
N SER A 38 -12.98 -10.47 -13.99
CA SER A 38 -12.66 -9.28 -13.22
C SER A 38 -13.83 -8.91 -12.33
N ARG A 39 -13.56 -8.66 -11.04
CA ARG A 39 -14.56 -8.14 -10.12
C ARG A 39 -14.51 -6.61 -10.07
N PRO A 40 -15.67 -5.92 -9.82
CA PRO A 40 -15.66 -4.48 -9.62
C PRO A 40 -14.93 -4.11 -8.33
N ILE A 41 -13.94 -3.22 -8.42
CA ILE A 41 -13.27 -2.61 -7.28
C ILE A 41 -13.35 -1.09 -7.37
N THR A 42 -13.74 -0.43 -6.28
CA THR A 42 -13.92 1.03 -6.24
C THR A 42 -12.62 1.74 -5.89
N ASP A 43 -11.82 1.10 -5.07
CA ASP A 43 -10.59 1.61 -4.50
C ASP A 43 -9.75 0.46 -3.92
N ILE A 44 -8.51 0.73 -3.53
CA ILE A 44 -7.58 -0.29 -3.02
C ILE A 44 -8.05 -0.85 -1.67
N LYS A 45 -8.66 -0.03 -0.81
CA LYS A 45 -9.20 -0.52 0.46
C LYS A 45 -10.31 -1.54 0.23
N HIS A 46 -11.27 -1.21 -0.63
CA HIS A 46 -12.33 -2.15 -1.03
C HIS A 46 -11.76 -3.44 -1.63
N MET A 47 -10.69 -3.35 -2.44
CA MET A 47 -10.02 -4.53 -3.00
C MET A 47 -9.48 -5.46 -1.91
N ILE A 48 -8.70 -4.93 -0.96
CA ILE A 48 -8.07 -5.78 0.06
C ILE A 48 -9.07 -6.33 1.08
N GLU A 49 -10.08 -5.53 1.46
CA GLU A 49 -11.15 -5.96 2.36
C GLU A 49 -11.95 -7.12 1.76
N THR A 50 -12.42 -6.95 0.52
CA THR A 50 -13.15 -8.03 -0.18
C THR A 50 -12.28 -9.23 -0.52
N SER A 51 -10.96 -9.04 -0.72
CA SER A 51 -10.02 -10.17 -0.87
C SER A 51 -9.88 -10.95 0.44
N ALA A 52 -9.82 -10.26 1.58
CA ALA A 52 -9.76 -10.93 2.88
C ALA A 52 -11.06 -11.67 3.23
N GLU A 53 -12.21 -11.16 2.79
CA GLU A 53 -13.50 -11.85 2.92
C GLU A 53 -13.58 -13.10 2.07
N LEU A 54 -13.15 -13.03 0.80
CA LEU A 54 -13.25 -14.12 -0.17
C LEU A 54 -12.19 -15.21 0.04
N TYR A 55 -10.97 -14.81 0.43
CA TYR A 55 -9.77 -15.65 0.44
C TYR A 55 -9.08 -15.69 1.81
N GLY A 56 -9.75 -15.34 2.89
CA GLY A 56 -9.19 -15.08 4.22
C GLY A 56 -8.10 -16.05 4.66
N ASP A 57 -8.31 -17.35 4.48
CA ASP A 57 -7.36 -18.39 4.92
C ASP A 57 -6.31 -18.75 3.87
N ASN A 58 -6.45 -18.25 2.62
CA ASN A 58 -5.44 -18.43 1.59
C ASN A 58 -4.21 -17.57 1.90
N THR A 59 -3.05 -18.00 1.42
CA THR A 59 -1.81 -17.23 1.57
C THR A 59 -1.81 -16.02 0.64
N ALA A 60 -1.63 -14.84 1.23
CA ALA A 60 -1.40 -13.59 0.50
C ALA A 60 0.08 -13.39 0.19
N PHE A 61 0.97 -13.68 1.15
CA PHE A 61 2.42 -13.54 0.98
C PHE A 61 3.14 -14.78 1.47
N TYR A 62 4.16 -15.18 0.70
CA TYR A 62 5.23 -16.06 1.14
C TYR A 62 6.48 -15.22 1.34
N GLN A 63 6.93 -15.05 2.57
CA GLN A 63 8.13 -14.30 2.93
C GLN A 63 9.22 -15.23 3.44
N LYS A 64 10.46 -15.05 2.95
CA LYS A 64 11.63 -15.72 3.50
C LYS A 64 12.55 -14.69 4.11
N TYR A 65 12.73 -14.74 5.41
CA TYR A 65 13.67 -13.85 6.10
C TYR A 65 15.10 -14.38 6.02
N LYS A 66 16.06 -13.48 6.21
CA LYS A 66 17.48 -13.86 6.18
C LYS A 66 17.78 -14.84 7.31
N GLY A 67 18.27 -16.01 6.94
CA GLY A 67 18.59 -17.08 7.89
C GLY A 67 17.53 -18.17 8.01
N ASP A 68 16.31 -17.94 7.47
CA ASP A 68 15.27 -18.96 7.47
C ASP A 68 15.57 -20.07 6.45
N GLU A 69 15.23 -21.31 6.79
CA GLU A 69 15.26 -22.43 5.84
C GLU A 69 14.01 -22.48 4.96
N THR A 70 12.86 -22.05 5.50
CA THR A 70 11.53 -22.14 4.87
C THR A 70 10.90 -20.78 4.70
N PHE A 71 9.86 -20.71 3.85
CA PHE A 71 9.03 -19.52 3.73
C PHE A 71 7.99 -19.47 4.85
N THR A 72 7.79 -18.27 5.40
CA THR A 72 6.66 -17.96 6.27
C THR A 72 5.48 -17.53 5.41
N ALA A 73 4.32 -18.17 5.60
CA ALA A 73 3.09 -17.81 4.93
C ALA A 73 2.31 -16.77 5.76
N ILE A 74 1.81 -15.74 5.10
CA ILE A 74 0.91 -14.73 5.68
C ILE A 74 -0.41 -14.80 4.92
N SER A 75 -1.50 -15.14 5.61
CA SER A 75 -2.82 -15.23 4.98
C SER A 75 -3.42 -13.85 4.67
N TYR A 76 -4.46 -13.78 3.81
CA TYR A 76 -5.21 -12.54 3.56
C TYR A 76 -5.81 -11.97 4.85
N ARG A 77 -6.28 -12.82 5.75
CA ARG A 77 -6.79 -12.42 7.07
C ARG A 77 -5.69 -11.77 7.91
N GLN A 78 -4.52 -12.39 7.99
CA GLN A 78 -3.37 -11.82 8.71
C GLN A 78 -2.86 -10.53 8.05
N MET A 79 -2.89 -10.45 6.73
CA MET A 79 -2.52 -9.24 5.98
C MET A 79 -3.43 -8.07 6.37
N ILE A 80 -4.77 -8.23 6.29
CA ILE A 80 -5.70 -7.14 6.61
C ILE A 80 -5.64 -6.75 8.09
N GLU A 81 -5.43 -7.70 9.01
CA GLU A 81 -5.22 -7.40 10.43
C GLU A 81 -3.97 -6.55 10.67
N LYS A 82 -2.87 -6.83 9.96
CA LYS A 82 -1.63 -6.04 10.05
C LYS A 82 -1.82 -4.66 9.43
N VAL A 83 -2.48 -4.56 8.27
CA VAL A 83 -2.79 -3.29 7.60
C VAL A 83 -3.65 -2.41 8.51
N ASN A 84 -4.72 -2.97 9.10
CA ASN A 84 -5.60 -2.25 10.01
C ASN A 84 -4.88 -1.80 11.28
N GLY A 85 -4.03 -2.66 11.85
CA GLY A 85 -3.21 -2.31 13.01
C GLY A 85 -2.27 -1.15 12.69
N LEU A 86 -1.46 -1.29 11.63
CA LEU A 86 -0.50 -0.25 11.26
C LEU A 86 -1.20 1.09 10.93
N GLY A 87 -2.24 1.06 10.08
CA GLY A 87 -2.97 2.27 9.70
C GLY A 87 -3.59 2.98 10.89
N THR A 88 -4.13 2.23 11.86
CA THR A 88 -4.68 2.78 13.10
C THR A 88 -3.59 3.45 13.95
N ALA A 89 -2.42 2.81 14.11
CA ALA A 89 -1.29 3.40 14.82
C ALA A 89 -0.79 4.68 14.13
N LEU A 90 -0.60 4.66 12.82
CA LEU A 90 -0.14 5.84 12.07
C LEU A 90 -1.11 7.03 12.22
N ILE A 91 -2.43 6.80 12.21
CA ILE A 91 -3.43 7.84 12.48
C ILE A 91 -3.32 8.33 13.94
N HIS A 92 -3.10 7.43 14.90
CA HIS A 92 -2.90 7.79 16.30
C HIS A 92 -1.71 8.73 16.48
N TYR A 93 -0.61 8.51 15.74
CA TYR A 93 0.56 9.39 15.70
C TYR A 93 0.39 10.66 14.83
N GLY A 94 -0.84 10.99 14.42
CA GLY A 94 -1.15 12.24 13.71
C GLY A 94 -0.79 12.26 12.23
N LEU A 95 -0.62 11.11 11.61
CA LEU A 95 -0.23 10.99 10.20
C LEU A 95 -1.42 10.96 9.23
N GLN A 96 -2.65 11.14 9.72
CA GLN A 96 -3.83 11.21 8.85
C GLN A 96 -3.72 12.32 7.79
N GLY A 97 -3.87 11.95 6.52
CA GLY A 97 -3.76 12.87 5.37
C GLY A 97 -2.33 13.31 5.05
N LYS A 98 -1.32 12.80 5.76
CA LYS A 98 0.09 13.13 5.51
C LYS A 98 0.67 12.31 4.36
N ARG A 99 1.83 12.75 3.85
CA ARG A 99 2.62 12.03 2.85
C ARG A 99 3.63 11.16 3.56
N ILE A 100 3.58 9.87 3.26
CA ILE A 100 4.36 8.84 3.96
C ILE A 100 5.16 8.08 2.92
N ALA A 101 6.48 8.10 3.06
CA ALA A 101 7.37 7.38 2.17
C ALA A 101 7.49 5.91 2.59
N VAL A 102 7.63 5.02 1.59
CA VAL A 102 7.90 3.59 1.77
C VAL A 102 9.11 3.22 0.94
N ILE A 103 10.15 2.65 1.57
CA ILE A 103 11.41 2.29 0.89
C ILE A 103 12.01 1.01 1.49
N GLY A 104 12.46 0.11 0.63
CA GLY A 104 13.14 -1.13 1.05
C GLY A 104 13.16 -2.18 -0.03
N GLU A 105 13.70 -3.32 0.32
CA GLU A 105 13.64 -4.53 -0.48
C GLU A 105 12.20 -5.07 -0.53
N ASN A 106 11.89 -5.84 -1.58
CA ASN A 106 10.60 -6.52 -1.69
C ASN A 106 10.37 -7.40 -0.46
N SER A 107 9.31 -7.09 0.28
CA SER A 107 8.92 -7.81 1.49
C SER A 107 7.44 -7.62 1.80
N SER A 108 6.90 -8.52 2.61
CA SER A 108 5.54 -8.37 3.14
C SER A 108 5.37 -7.10 3.96
N GLU A 109 6.42 -6.67 4.67
CA GLU A 109 6.46 -5.44 5.46
C GLU A 109 6.31 -4.20 4.58
N TRP A 110 6.99 -4.19 3.41
CA TRP A 110 6.83 -3.13 2.42
C TRP A 110 5.39 -3.06 1.90
N ALA A 111 4.83 -4.22 1.50
CA ALA A 111 3.47 -4.29 0.97
C ALA A 111 2.41 -3.87 2.03
N ILE A 112 2.54 -4.37 3.27
CA ILE A 112 1.66 -4.00 4.38
C ILE A 112 1.76 -2.50 4.68
N SER A 113 2.97 -1.94 4.66
CA SER A 113 3.21 -0.50 4.86
C SER A 113 2.53 0.34 3.77
N TYR A 114 2.72 -0.03 2.50
CA TYR A 114 2.07 0.62 1.37
C TYR A 114 0.54 0.61 1.51
N LEU A 115 -0.02 -0.57 1.78
CA LEU A 115 -1.47 -0.76 1.93
C LEU A 115 -2.02 0.02 3.15
N ALA A 116 -1.31 0.02 4.29
CA ALA A 116 -1.74 0.78 5.46
C ALA A 116 -1.79 2.29 5.17
N VAL A 117 -0.85 2.81 4.37
CA VAL A 117 -0.87 4.23 4.02
C VAL A 117 -2.01 4.54 3.07
N ILE A 118 -2.12 3.82 1.95
CA ILE A 118 -3.09 4.15 0.89
C ILE A 118 -4.54 3.86 1.29
N CYS A 119 -4.78 2.88 2.17
CA CYS A 119 -6.13 2.46 2.54
C CYS A 119 -6.80 3.30 3.65
N GLY A 120 -6.27 4.49 3.97
CA GLY A 120 -6.96 5.39 4.90
C GLY A 120 -6.05 6.25 5.77
N THR A 121 -4.73 6.03 5.77
CA THR A 121 -3.83 6.92 6.53
C THR A 121 -3.52 8.19 5.77
N GLY A 122 -3.08 8.11 4.48
CA GLY A 122 -2.65 9.28 3.76
C GLY A 122 -2.21 9.00 2.33
N ILE A 123 -1.22 9.76 1.87
CA ILE A 123 -0.66 9.66 0.52
C ILE A 123 0.65 8.90 0.58
N VAL A 124 0.73 7.78 -0.13
CA VAL A 124 1.96 6.98 -0.17
C VAL A 124 2.95 7.51 -1.20
N VAL A 125 4.22 7.53 -0.82
CA VAL A 125 5.34 7.95 -1.66
C VAL A 125 6.35 6.80 -1.73
N PRO A 126 6.18 5.85 -2.67
CA PRO A 126 7.16 4.80 -2.89
C PRO A 126 8.48 5.41 -3.38
N LEU A 127 9.57 5.10 -2.73
CA LEU A 127 10.90 5.59 -3.08
C LEU A 127 11.76 4.47 -3.64
N ASP A 128 12.52 4.80 -4.68
CA ASP A 128 13.48 3.88 -5.26
C ASP A 128 14.68 3.66 -4.30
N LYS A 129 14.91 2.40 -3.99
CA LYS A 129 15.99 1.98 -3.08
C LYS A 129 17.40 2.15 -3.64
N GLU A 130 17.54 2.36 -4.96
CA GLU A 130 18.83 2.54 -5.63
C GLU A 130 19.28 4.03 -5.67
N LEU A 131 18.42 4.95 -5.22
CA LEU A 131 18.75 6.38 -5.17
C LEU A 131 19.79 6.68 -4.10
N SER A 132 20.64 7.66 -4.40
CA SER A 132 21.59 8.23 -3.45
C SER A 132 20.89 8.98 -2.30
N LYS A 133 21.61 9.19 -1.20
CA LYS A 133 21.10 9.97 -0.05
C LYS A 133 20.63 11.36 -0.47
N GLU A 134 21.37 12.05 -1.35
CA GLU A 134 21.02 13.39 -1.81
C GLU A 134 19.74 13.40 -2.66
N GLU A 135 19.55 12.42 -3.51
CA GLU A 135 18.32 12.26 -4.29
C GLU A 135 17.14 11.97 -3.37
N LEU A 136 17.29 11.03 -2.42
CA LEU A 136 16.27 10.71 -1.43
C LEU A 136 15.88 11.93 -0.60
N LYS A 137 16.86 12.72 -0.14
CA LYS A 137 16.62 13.99 0.58
C LYS A 137 15.81 14.96 -0.26
N HIS A 138 16.17 15.14 -1.53
CA HIS A 138 15.43 16.00 -2.45
C HIS A 138 13.98 15.55 -2.64
N LEU A 139 13.75 14.23 -2.79
CA LEU A 139 12.39 13.69 -2.95
C LEU A 139 11.56 13.84 -1.66
N VAL A 140 12.15 13.60 -0.49
CA VAL A 140 11.51 13.79 0.82
C VAL A 140 11.03 15.23 1.00
N GLN A 141 11.90 16.20 0.68
CA GLN A 141 11.56 17.62 0.73
C GLN A 141 10.44 17.97 -0.26
N ARG A 142 10.62 17.57 -1.51
CA ARG A 142 9.68 17.89 -2.60
C ARG A 142 8.29 17.29 -2.38
N ALA A 143 8.23 16.08 -1.84
CA ALA A 143 6.97 15.44 -1.49
C ALA A 143 6.44 15.87 -0.12
N GLU A 144 7.17 16.69 0.66
CA GLU A 144 6.80 17.08 2.02
C GLU A 144 6.46 15.86 2.89
N VAL A 145 7.34 14.85 2.86
CA VAL A 145 7.16 13.60 3.59
C VAL A 145 7.18 13.86 5.09
N SER A 146 6.25 13.29 5.83
CA SER A 146 6.16 13.42 7.29
C SER A 146 6.62 12.16 8.03
N CYS A 147 6.60 11.00 7.36
CA CYS A 147 7.00 9.72 7.92
C CYS A 147 7.67 8.87 6.86
N VAL A 148 8.65 8.06 7.26
CA VAL A 148 9.31 7.09 6.39
C VAL A 148 9.23 5.71 7.02
N LEU A 149 8.61 4.78 6.30
CA LEU A 149 8.59 3.35 6.60
C LEU A 149 9.68 2.69 5.77
N CYS A 150 10.71 2.13 6.38
CA CYS A 150 11.90 1.68 5.66
C CYS A 150 12.45 0.35 6.17
N SER A 151 13.17 -0.37 5.30
CA SER A 151 14.01 -1.48 5.76
C SER A 151 15.21 -0.96 6.54
N SER A 152 15.74 -1.77 7.47
CA SER A 152 16.81 -1.39 8.40
C SER A 152 18.05 -0.81 7.71
N LYS A 153 18.30 -1.19 6.45
CA LYS A 153 19.40 -0.68 5.62
C LYS A 153 19.32 0.84 5.42
N TYR A 154 18.12 1.42 5.39
CA TYR A 154 17.91 2.86 5.13
C TYR A 154 17.75 3.69 6.39
N ARG A 155 17.67 3.06 7.57
CA ARG A 155 17.51 3.73 8.87
C ARG A 155 18.49 4.90 9.05
N SER A 156 19.78 4.63 8.97
CA SER A 156 20.82 5.66 9.16
C SER A 156 20.78 6.75 8.09
N VAL A 157 20.40 6.41 6.86
CA VAL A 157 20.25 7.38 5.77
C VAL A 157 19.18 8.39 6.12
N PHE A 158 17.99 7.94 6.56
CA PHE A 158 16.88 8.84 6.88
C PHE A 158 17.05 9.56 8.23
N GLN A 159 17.74 8.97 9.20
CA GLN A 159 18.19 9.71 10.38
C GLN A 159 19.08 10.91 10.00
N GLY A 160 20.04 10.69 9.08
CA GLY A 160 20.87 11.76 8.54
C GLY A 160 20.10 12.79 7.74
N ILE A 161 19.14 12.38 6.91
CA ILE A 161 18.27 13.29 6.15
C ILE A 161 17.41 14.12 7.11
N SER A 162 16.79 13.52 8.11
CA SER A 162 15.97 14.21 9.12
C SER A 162 16.76 15.29 9.85
N ALA A 163 18.00 14.99 10.25
CA ALA A 163 18.89 15.95 10.91
C ALA A 163 19.27 17.13 10.00
N GLU A 164 19.43 16.90 8.70
CA GLU A 164 19.82 17.93 7.73
C GLU A 164 18.65 18.83 7.30
N LEU A 165 17.41 18.35 7.38
CA LEU A 165 16.23 19.05 6.88
C LEU A 165 15.61 20.03 7.88
N ASP A 166 16.09 20.07 9.13
CA ASP A 166 15.41 20.78 10.24
C ASP A 166 13.92 20.41 10.31
N GLN A 167 13.60 19.20 9.90
CA GLN A 167 12.25 18.63 9.88
C GLN A 167 12.23 17.31 10.64
N SER A 168 11.39 17.21 11.63
CA SER A 168 11.18 15.94 12.34
C SER A 168 10.45 14.96 11.43
N LEU A 169 11.16 13.92 10.95
CA LEU A 169 10.57 12.78 10.26
C LEU A 169 10.30 11.67 11.27
N MET A 170 9.08 11.17 11.34
CA MET A 170 8.82 9.90 12.00
C MET A 170 9.47 8.78 11.21
N LEU A 171 10.32 7.97 11.83
CA LEU A 171 10.99 6.85 11.18
C LEU A 171 10.48 5.54 11.74
N VAL A 172 10.14 4.61 10.84
CA VAL A 172 9.67 3.26 11.19
C VAL A 172 10.53 2.25 10.46
N ASP A 173 11.16 1.36 11.21
CA ASP A 173 12.01 0.29 10.66
C ASP A 173 11.19 -1.01 10.56
N PHE A 174 11.17 -1.63 9.38
CA PHE A 174 10.44 -2.86 9.07
C PHE A 174 10.83 -4.03 9.95
N PHE A 175 12.12 -4.12 10.33
CA PHE A 175 12.72 -5.29 10.95
C PHE A 175 13.31 -5.01 12.33
N ALA A 176 13.11 -3.80 12.87
CA ALA A 176 13.46 -3.53 14.25
C ALA A 176 12.58 -4.34 15.20
N GLU A 177 13.19 -5.03 16.17
CA GLU A 177 12.43 -5.77 17.19
C GLU A 177 11.72 -4.82 18.16
N LYS A 178 12.34 -3.67 18.44
CA LYS A 178 11.82 -2.65 19.36
C LYS A 178 12.18 -1.25 18.89
N GLU A 179 11.41 -0.28 19.37
CA GLU A 179 11.78 1.14 19.22
C GLU A 179 13.17 1.40 19.81
N THR A 180 14.01 2.08 19.05
CA THR A 180 15.38 2.41 19.46
C THR A 180 15.78 3.75 18.86
N GLU A 181 16.29 4.66 19.68
CA GLU A 181 16.81 5.97 19.25
C GLU A 181 15.78 6.80 18.44
N GLY A 182 14.51 6.74 18.83
CA GLY A 182 13.44 7.47 18.17
C GLY A 182 13.03 6.90 16.80
N VAL A 183 13.46 5.67 16.48
CA VAL A 183 13.00 4.90 15.33
C VAL A 183 12.04 3.82 15.81
N PHE A 184 10.80 3.89 15.36
CA PHE A 184 9.75 2.96 15.72
C PHE A 184 9.96 1.58 15.09
N SER A 185 9.50 0.54 15.77
CA SER A 185 9.38 -0.80 15.21
C SER A 185 8.04 -0.95 14.48
N LEU A 186 8.07 -1.47 13.26
CA LEU A 186 6.85 -1.76 12.50
C LEU A 186 5.95 -2.75 13.24
N SER A 187 6.54 -3.80 13.83
CA SER A 187 5.79 -4.82 14.56
C SER A 187 5.13 -4.26 15.82
N GLU A 188 5.84 -3.42 16.58
CA GLU A 188 5.26 -2.76 17.77
C GLU A 188 4.12 -1.82 17.39
N LEU A 189 4.25 -1.04 16.31
CA LEU A 189 3.16 -0.17 15.82
C LEU A 189 1.93 -0.97 15.37
N ILE A 190 2.13 -2.11 14.71
CA ILE A 190 1.01 -3.00 14.34
C ILE A 190 0.28 -3.49 15.58
N ASP A 191 1.00 -3.93 16.60
CA ASP A 191 0.41 -4.46 17.85
C ASP A 191 -0.26 -3.35 18.69
N GLU A 192 0.34 -2.16 18.73
CA GLU A 192 -0.27 -0.97 19.34
C GLU A 192 -1.59 -0.61 18.65
N GLY A 193 -1.59 -0.55 17.31
CA GLY A 193 -2.80 -0.27 16.56
C GLY A 193 -3.89 -1.31 16.74
N LYS A 194 -3.55 -2.59 16.84
CA LYS A 194 -4.51 -3.64 17.21
C LYS A 194 -5.10 -3.42 18.61
N ALA A 195 -4.27 -3.01 19.58
CA ALA A 195 -4.75 -2.69 20.92
C ALA A 195 -5.66 -1.45 20.93
N LEU A 196 -5.38 -0.44 20.10
CA LEU A 196 -6.24 0.72 19.91
C LEU A 196 -7.59 0.34 19.27
N LEU A 197 -7.59 -0.54 18.26
CA LEU A 197 -8.82 -1.09 17.67
C LEU A 197 -9.69 -1.81 18.71
N GLN A 198 -9.09 -2.60 19.60
CA GLN A 198 -9.81 -3.26 20.69
C GLN A 198 -10.41 -2.28 21.70
N LYS A 199 -9.80 -1.10 21.85
CA LYS A 199 -10.31 0.01 22.69
C LYS A 199 -11.35 0.90 21.98
N GLY A 200 -11.70 0.58 20.75
CA GLY A 200 -12.75 1.29 20.01
C GLY A 200 -12.25 2.37 19.05
N GLU A 201 -10.93 2.48 18.78
CA GLU A 201 -10.43 3.37 17.71
C GLU A 201 -10.90 2.83 16.35
N ARG A 202 -11.56 3.66 15.55
CA ARG A 202 -12.18 3.25 14.27
C ARG A 202 -11.82 4.12 13.08
N ARG A 203 -11.14 5.23 13.26
CA ARG A 203 -10.84 6.20 12.19
C ARG A 203 -10.22 5.58 10.94
N PHE A 204 -9.35 4.57 11.08
CA PHE A 204 -8.76 3.89 9.93
C PHE A 204 -9.75 2.91 9.27
N VAL A 205 -10.32 2.00 10.06
CA VAL A 205 -11.17 0.92 9.51
C VAL A 205 -12.49 1.45 8.94
N GLU A 206 -13.00 2.58 9.45
CA GLU A 206 -14.20 3.26 8.98
C GLU A 206 -13.90 4.39 7.99
N ALA A 207 -12.62 4.62 7.64
CA ALA A 207 -12.25 5.66 6.68
C ALA A 207 -12.91 5.41 5.32
N GLU A 208 -13.68 6.37 4.85
CA GLU A 208 -14.17 6.39 3.48
C GLU A 208 -13.08 6.91 2.54
N ILE A 209 -12.82 6.15 1.48
CA ILE A 209 -11.81 6.52 0.48
C ILE A 209 -12.41 7.45 -0.55
N ASP A 210 -11.83 8.65 -0.71
CA ASP A 210 -12.08 9.49 -1.86
C ASP A 210 -11.29 8.97 -3.06
N SER A 211 -11.96 8.19 -3.92
CA SER A 211 -11.32 7.54 -5.06
C SER A 211 -10.77 8.52 -6.11
N ASP A 212 -11.21 9.78 -6.10
CA ASP A 212 -10.72 10.83 -6.99
C ASP A 212 -9.58 11.66 -6.38
N ALA A 213 -9.38 11.59 -5.07
CA ALA A 213 -8.28 12.30 -4.40
C ALA A 213 -6.93 11.62 -4.68
N MET A 214 -5.87 12.45 -4.75
CA MET A 214 -4.50 11.97 -4.86
C MET A 214 -4.17 11.03 -3.69
N SER A 215 -3.68 9.83 -3.99
CA SER A 215 -3.33 8.82 -2.99
C SER A 215 -1.90 8.27 -3.13
N VAL A 216 -1.27 8.48 -4.30
CA VAL A 216 0.11 8.05 -4.57
C VAL A 216 0.88 9.17 -5.26
N ILE A 217 2.14 9.34 -4.90
CA ILE A 217 3.12 10.14 -5.65
C ILE A 217 4.26 9.22 -6.07
N LEU A 218 4.35 8.92 -7.37
CA LEU A 218 5.43 8.13 -7.95
C LEU A 218 6.47 9.05 -8.60
N PHE A 219 7.72 8.95 -8.18
CA PHE A 219 8.79 9.69 -8.83
C PHE A 219 9.38 8.89 -10.00
N THR A 220 9.49 9.55 -11.15
CA THR A 220 10.10 8.98 -12.36
C THR A 220 11.32 9.80 -12.75
N SER A 221 12.34 9.14 -13.33
CA SER A 221 13.48 9.83 -13.94
C SER A 221 12.99 10.66 -15.13
N GLY A 222 12.94 11.97 -14.96
CA GLY A 222 12.55 12.87 -16.03
C GLY A 222 13.63 12.95 -17.11
N THR A 223 13.24 13.02 -18.37
CA THR A 223 14.16 13.25 -19.52
C THR A 223 14.92 14.57 -19.43
N THR A 224 14.52 15.47 -18.53
CA THR A 224 15.13 16.80 -18.29
C THR A 224 16.04 16.84 -17.06
N GLY A 225 16.40 15.69 -16.49
CA GLY A 225 17.30 15.58 -15.32
C GLY A 225 16.65 15.80 -13.94
N ALA A 226 15.45 16.39 -13.88
CA ALA A 226 14.71 16.53 -12.62
C ALA A 226 13.64 15.43 -12.51
N SER A 227 13.62 14.70 -11.40
CA SER A 227 12.58 13.70 -11.12
C SER A 227 11.20 14.34 -11.15
N LYS A 228 10.25 13.72 -11.84
CA LYS A 228 8.84 14.17 -11.91
C LYS A 228 7.99 13.31 -10.98
N GLY A 229 7.15 13.95 -10.16
CA GLY A 229 6.16 13.27 -9.34
C GLY A 229 4.87 13.04 -10.13
N VAL A 230 4.56 11.79 -10.46
CA VAL A 230 3.29 11.38 -11.05
C VAL A 230 2.29 11.18 -9.92
N MET A 231 1.19 11.89 -9.97
CA MET A 231 0.11 11.81 -8.98
C MET A 231 -0.96 10.84 -9.48
N LEU A 232 -1.25 9.81 -8.68
CA LEU A 232 -2.30 8.84 -8.97
C LEU A 232 -3.36 8.87 -7.88
N ASN A 233 -4.58 8.50 -8.26
CA ASN A 233 -5.70 8.29 -7.38
C ASN A 233 -6.12 6.82 -7.36
N HIS A 234 -7.05 6.46 -6.48
CA HIS A 234 -7.54 5.09 -6.38
C HIS A 234 -8.22 4.59 -7.66
N LYS A 235 -8.92 5.47 -8.41
CA LYS A 235 -9.54 5.08 -9.67
C LYS A 235 -8.53 4.68 -10.73
N ASN A 236 -7.37 5.36 -10.79
CA ASN A 236 -6.31 4.98 -11.72
C ASN A 236 -5.82 3.55 -11.43
N LEU A 237 -5.53 3.26 -10.16
CA LEU A 237 -5.07 1.94 -9.73
C LEU A 237 -6.16 0.86 -9.89
N ALA A 238 -7.38 1.16 -9.47
CA ALA A 238 -8.50 0.23 -9.59
C ALA A 238 -8.83 -0.12 -11.04
N ALA A 239 -8.75 0.86 -11.96
CA ALA A 239 -8.96 0.61 -13.38
C ALA A 239 -7.90 -0.35 -13.95
N ASP A 240 -6.63 -0.15 -13.62
CA ASP A 240 -5.53 -1.02 -14.03
C ASP A 240 -5.69 -2.43 -13.47
N LEU A 241 -5.98 -2.56 -12.17
CA LEU A 241 -6.22 -3.83 -11.50
C LEU A 241 -7.44 -4.61 -12.05
N MET A 242 -8.48 -3.92 -12.52
CA MET A 242 -9.62 -4.57 -13.17
C MET A 242 -9.31 -5.03 -14.60
N VAL A 243 -8.40 -4.36 -15.29
CA VAL A 243 -8.03 -4.71 -16.68
C VAL A 243 -6.97 -5.80 -16.74
N SER A 244 -5.96 -5.75 -15.87
CA SER A 244 -4.80 -6.67 -15.91
C SER A 244 -5.19 -8.16 -15.91
N PRO A 245 -6.15 -8.66 -15.09
CA PRO A 245 -6.56 -10.07 -15.13
C PRO A 245 -7.24 -10.50 -16.44
N THR A 246 -7.68 -9.54 -17.27
CA THR A 246 -8.35 -9.88 -18.54
C THR A 246 -7.39 -10.39 -19.61
N VAL A 247 -6.11 -10.10 -19.47
CA VAL A 247 -5.06 -10.53 -20.41
C VAL A 247 -4.25 -11.71 -19.90
N LEU A 248 -4.30 -11.99 -18.60
CA LEU A 248 -3.64 -13.12 -17.96
C LEU A 248 -4.68 -13.96 -17.21
N LYS A 249 -4.61 -15.28 -17.38
CA LYS A 249 -5.42 -16.18 -16.57
C LYS A 249 -4.73 -16.38 -15.23
N VAL A 250 -5.33 -15.83 -14.17
CA VAL A 250 -4.87 -15.98 -12.79
C VAL A 250 -5.88 -16.84 -12.03
N ASN A 251 -5.40 -17.81 -11.29
CA ASN A 251 -6.21 -18.70 -10.48
C ASN A 251 -5.83 -18.57 -8.99
N THR A 252 -6.71 -19.01 -8.10
CA THR A 252 -6.51 -18.93 -6.65
C THR A 252 -5.34 -19.78 -6.10
N TRP A 253 -4.79 -20.68 -6.91
CA TRP A 253 -3.62 -21.51 -6.57
C TRP A 253 -2.32 -21.01 -7.20
N ASP A 254 -2.37 -19.96 -8.03
CA ASP A 254 -1.18 -19.41 -8.67
C ASP A 254 -0.32 -18.67 -7.64
N ILE A 255 0.99 -18.83 -7.76
CA ILE A 255 1.97 -18.14 -6.90
C ILE A 255 2.81 -17.25 -7.81
N PHE A 256 2.80 -15.94 -7.53
CA PHE A 256 3.63 -14.98 -8.23
C PHE A 256 4.93 -14.74 -7.49
N PHE A 257 6.03 -14.76 -8.22
CA PHE A 257 7.33 -14.43 -7.68
C PHE A 257 7.62 -12.95 -7.90
N SER A 258 7.58 -12.16 -6.83
CA SER A 258 7.87 -10.73 -6.86
C SER A 258 9.38 -10.50 -6.96
N VAL A 259 9.84 -10.14 -8.14
CA VAL A 259 11.27 -9.93 -8.46
C VAL A 259 11.56 -8.49 -8.88
N LEU A 260 10.61 -7.82 -9.48
CA LEU A 260 10.76 -6.41 -9.83
C LEU A 260 10.57 -5.53 -8.59
N PRO A 261 11.20 -4.35 -8.53
CA PRO A 261 11.08 -3.48 -7.35
C PRO A 261 9.63 -3.05 -7.11
N LEU A 262 9.12 -3.23 -5.88
CA LEU A 262 7.74 -2.88 -5.49
C LEU A 262 7.43 -1.37 -5.62
N HIS A 263 8.44 -0.49 -5.62
CA HIS A 263 8.22 0.94 -5.86
C HIS A 263 7.85 1.27 -7.31
N HIS A 264 8.05 0.35 -8.25
CA HIS A 264 7.60 0.49 -9.63
C HIS A 264 6.12 0.15 -9.77
N THR A 265 5.41 0.96 -10.55
CA THR A 265 3.95 0.82 -10.78
C THR A 265 3.57 -0.59 -11.24
N TYR A 266 4.37 -1.18 -12.14
CA TYR A 266 4.08 -2.53 -12.66
C TYR A 266 4.02 -3.57 -11.56
N GLU A 267 5.05 -3.69 -10.70
CA GLU A 267 5.08 -4.68 -9.62
C GLU A 267 4.06 -4.37 -8.52
N CYS A 268 3.75 -3.07 -8.34
CA CYS A 268 2.79 -2.63 -7.32
C CYS A 268 1.33 -2.90 -7.72
N THR A 269 1.07 -3.14 -9.02
CA THR A 269 -0.29 -3.35 -9.57
C THR A 269 -0.51 -4.75 -10.12
N CYS A 270 0.53 -5.57 -10.30
CA CYS A 270 0.44 -6.96 -10.72
C CYS A 270 0.66 -7.92 -9.57
#